data_7cb232b08a5c37eb96a52b1b684861b9
#
_entry.id   7cb232b08a5c37eb96a52b1b684861b9
#
_cell.length_a   1.000
_cell.length_b   1.000
_cell.length_c   1.000
_cell.angle_alpha   90.00
_cell.angle_beta   90.00
_cell.angle_gamma   90.00
#
_symmetry.space_group_name_H-M   'P 1'
#
loop_
_entity.id
_entity.type
_entity.pdbx_description
1 polymer ?
#
loop_
_entity_poly.entity_id
_entity_poly.type
_entity_poly.pdbx_seq_one_letter_code
_entity_poly.pdbx_strand_id
1 'polypeptide(L)'
;MKTILLLRHGKSDWDADTGDDHARPLATRGQKGARKMGRFITTARVPPDRAITSSAVRARETLATAAEAGGWTGPARVADALYEATPEAVLREIQAETDDADTVVVVGHEPTSSGLASLLVGGGRIEMKTAAVARIDVPVESWADVAPGRGALAFLLPPGALRPNAYRKLKKTIDKAIDARKKAVEKAEKVGAPKEKPYKPASLPRGGVDAPGGPADAQG
;
A
#
# COMPACT_ATOMS: atom_id res chain seq x y z
N MET A 1 -0.56 -9.73 9.98
CA MET A 1 -1.16 -9.06 8.78
C MET A 1 -0.40 -7.76 8.53
N LYS A 2 0.12 -7.54 7.34
CA LYS A 2 0.89 -6.35 6.97
C LYS A 2 0.02 -5.32 6.24
N THR A 3 0.28 -4.04 6.46
CA THR A 3 -0.42 -2.91 5.82
C THR A 3 0.56 -2.06 5.04
N ILE A 4 0.29 -1.88 3.75
CA ILE A 4 1.06 -1.02 2.85
C ILE A 4 0.27 0.26 2.60
N LEU A 5 0.89 1.41 2.87
CA LEU A 5 0.40 2.73 2.52
C LEU A 5 1.21 3.25 1.34
N LEU A 6 0.66 3.21 0.13
CA LEU A 6 1.28 3.84 -1.02
C LEU A 6 0.88 5.33 -1.05
N LEU A 7 1.84 6.21 -0.91
CA LEU A 7 1.65 7.66 -0.96
C LEU A 7 2.37 8.23 -2.18
N ARG A 8 1.63 8.61 -3.22
CA ARG A 8 2.23 9.33 -4.34
C ARG A 8 2.73 10.71 -3.88
N HIS A 9 3.92 11.14 -4.30
CA HIS A 9 4.44 12.47 -3.96
C HIS A 9 3.44 13.60 -4.27
N GLY A 10 3.50 14.70 -3.51
CA GLY A 10 2.70 15.89 -3.71
C GLY A 10 3.00 16.60 -5.04
N LYS A 11 2.19 17.62 -5.39
CA LYS A 11 2.46 18.45 -6.56
C LYS A 11 3.83 19.10 -6.43
N SER A 12 4.74 18.83 -7.39
CA SER A 12 6.06 19.46 -7.46
C SER A 12 5.99 20.82 -8.13
N ASP A 13 6.98 21.63 -7.84
CA ASP A 13 7.16 22.94 -8.43
C ASP A 13 7.90 22.79 -9.77
N TRP A 14 7.23 23.12 -10.87
CA TRP A 14 7.79 23.07 -12.21
C TRP A 14 8.52 24.34 -12.61
N ASP A 15 8.31 25.41 -11.84
CA ASP A 15 8.94 26.73 -12.08
C ASP A 15 10.24 26.90 -11.28
N ALA A 16 10.57 25.91 -10.42
CA ALA A 16 11.84 25.90 -9.67
C ALA A 16 13.01 25.63 -10.62
N ASP A 17 13.94 26.56 -10.67
CA ASP A 17 15.20 26.44 -11.44
C ASP A 17 16.18 25.50 -10.71
N THR A 18 16.04 24.21 -10.93
CA THR A 18 16.87 23.18 -10.27
C THR A 18 17.81 22.48 -11.25
N GLY A 19 17.64 22.70 -12.56
CA GLY A 19 18.44 22.04 -13.60
C GLY A 19 18.25 20.53 -13.73
N ASP A 20 17.57 19.88 -12.76
CA ASP A 20 17.38 18.44 -12.68
C ASP A 20 15.98 18.09 -12.14
N ASP A 21 15.30 17.13 -12.78
CA ASP A 21 13.98 16.65 -12.32
C ASP A 21 14.04 16.02 -10.94
N HIS A 22 15.12 15.31 -10.62
CA HIS A 22 15.30 14.67 -9.31
C HIS A 22 15.35 15.70 -8.17
N ALA A 23 15.98 16.85 -8.40
CA ALA A 23 16.13 17.94 -7.43
C ALA A 23 14.87 18.81 -7.27
N ARG A 24 13.85 18.64 -8.11
CA ARG A 24 12.65 19.45 -8.13
C ARG A 24 11.83 19.33 -6.83
N PRO A 25 11.58 20.45 -6.09
CA PRO A 25 10.92 20.44 -4.80
C PRO A 25 9.38 20.34 -4.90
N LEU A 26 8.71 20.29 -3.75
CA LEU A 26 7.26 20.43 -3.66
C LEU A 26 6.83 21.89 -3.88
N ALA A 27 5.81 22.09 -4.69
CA ALA A 27 5.04 23.34 -4.69
C ALA A 27 4.22 23.47 -3.40
N THR A 28 3.81 24.69 -3.05
CA THR A 28 2.94 24.98 -1.89
C THR A 28 1.68 24.10 -1.85
N ARG A 29 1.08 23.80 -3.02
CA ARG A 29 -0.07 22.91 -3.13
C ARG A 29 0.30 21.46 -2.78
N GLY A 30 1.51 21.01 -3.12
CA GLY A 30 2.04 19.69 -2.78
C GLY A 30 2.22 19.55 -1.28
N GLN A 31 2.84 20.53 -0.63
CA GLN A 31 3.02 20.56 0.82
C GLN A 31 1.67 20.52 1.56
N LYS A 32 0.66 21.33 1.12
CA LYS A 32 -0.69 21.27 1.67
C LYS A 32 -1.34 19.90 1.51
N GLY A 33 -1.11 19.22 0.38
CA GLY A 33 -1.59 17.87 0.12
C GLY A 33 -0.96 16.85 1.06
N ALA A 34 0.38 16.84 1.15
CA ALA A 34 1.15 15.95 2.02
C ALA A 34 0.74 16.12 3.50
N ARG A 35 0.67 17.36 4.00
CA ARG A 35 0.22 17.66 5.37
C ARG A 35 -1.17 17.13 5.65
N LYS A 36 -2.09 17.26 4.69
CA LYS A 36 -3.46 16.75 4.83
C LYS A 36 -3.49 15.23 4.90
N MET A 37 -2.68 14.53 4.08
CA MET A 37 -2.65 13.08 4.07
C MET A 37 -1.97 12.52 5.32
N GLY A 38 -0.91 13.15 5.82
CA GLY A 38 -0.31 12.76 7.09
C GLY A 38 -1.32 12.76 8.24
N ARG A 39 -2.07 13.85 8.41
CA ARG A 39 -3.14 13.94 9.41
C ARG A 39 -4.24 12.90 9.18
N PHE A 40 -4.60 12.64 7.92
CA PHE A 40 -5.62 11.65 7.59
C PHE A 40 -5.19 10.24 8.01
N ILE A 41 -3.98 9.81 7.65
CA ILE A 41 -3.44 8.49 7.94
C ILE A 41 -3.47 8.23 9.47
N THR A 42 -3.01 9.18 10.27
CA THR A 42 -3.07 9.07 11.74
C THR A 42 -4.51 9.03 12.27
N THR A 43 -5.40 9.86 11.70
CA THR A 43 -6.83 9.84 12.11
C THR A 43 -7.51 8.54 11.70
N ALA A 44 -7.12 7.95 10.58
CA ALA A 44 -7.59 6.62 10.13
C ALA A 44 -7.03 5.48 10.99
N ARG A 45 -6.20 5.79 12.00
CA ARG A 45 -5.58 4.84 12.93
C ARG A 45 -4.68 3.81 12.24
N VAL A 46 -3.96 4.27 11.22
CA VAL A 46 -2.96 3.47 10.52
C VAL A 46 -1.65 4.26 10.36
N PRO A 47 -1.13 4.88 11.48
CA PRO A 47 0.17 5.54 11.39
C PRO A 47 1.21 4.50 10.98
N PRO A 48 2.16 4.85 10.09
CA PRO A 48 3.19 3.91 9.68
C PRO A 48 4.20 3.69 10.82
N ASP A 49 4.62 2.43 10.98
CA ASP A 49 5.72 2.05 11.86
C ASP A 49 7.07 2.37 11.21
N ARG A 50 7.13 2.26 9.86
CA ARG A 50 8.31 2.55 9.05
C ARG A 50 7.94 3.29 7.76
N ALA A 51 8.90 3.98 7.18
CA ALA A 51 8.73 4.68 5.92
C ALA A 51 9.87 4.39 4.94
N ILE A 52 9.51 4.22 3.67
CA ILE A 52 10.43 4.15 2.54
C ILE A 52 10.10 5.30 1.60
N THR A 53 11.08 6.07 1.18
CA THR A 53 10.86 7.15 0.22
C THR A 53 11.88 7.11 -0.90
N SER A 54 11.43 7.48 -2.11
CA SER A 54 12.34 7.78 -3.21
C SER A 54 13.31 8.90 -2.82
N SER A 55 14.52 8.85 -3.39
CA SER A 55 15.55 9.88 -3.21
C SER A 55 15.22 11.24 -3.81
N ALA A 56 14.26 11.33 -4.75
CA ALA A 56 13.85 12.60 -5.33
C ALA A 56 13.34 13.57 -4.26
N VAL A 57 13.73 14.85 -4.37
CA VAL A 57 13.42 15.90 -3.37
C VAL A 57 11.94 15.96 -3.07
N ARG A 58 11.08 15.98 -4.09
CA ARG A 58 9.60 16.02 -3.93
C ARG A 58 9.04 14.85 -3.14
N ALA A 59 9.64 13.66 -3.22
CA ALA A 59 9.20 12.50 -2.46
C ALA A 59 9.62 12.61 -0.99
N ARG A 60 10.88 12.96 -0.74
CA ARG A 60 11.41 13.19 0.61
C ARG A 60 10.66 14.30 1.34
N GLU A 61 10.38 15.41 0.68
CA GLU A 61 9.60 16.52 1.24
C GLU A 61 8.14 16.11 1.50
N THR A 62 7.57 15.25 0.64
CA THR A 62 6.23 14.69 0.87
C THR A 62 6.20 13.87 2.15
N LEU A 63 7.18 12.97 2.33
CA LEU A 63 7.29 12.16 3.53
C LEU A 63 7.49 13.04 4.77
N ALA A 64 8.47 13.93 4.75
CA ALA A 64 8.77 14.80 5.89
C ALA A 64 7.55 15.64 6.32
N THR A 65 6.87 16.26 5.34
CA THR A 65 5.66 17.07 5.59
C THR A 65 4.49 16.24 6.12
N ALA A 66 4.32 15.02 5.62
CA ALA A 66 3.26 14.12 6.06
C ALA A 66 3.55 13.58 7.47
N ALA A 67 4.79 13.18 7.73
CA ALA A 67 5.23 12.67 9.03
C ALA A 67 5.09 13.73 10.12
N GLU A 68 5.58 14.96 9.89
CA GLU A 68 5.40 16.10 10.79
C GLU A 68 3.92 16.32 11.13
N ALA A 69 3.08 16.41 10.10
CA ALA A 69 1.66 16.71 10.28
C ALA A 69 0.87 15.53 10.89
N GLY A 70 1.33 14.32 10.72
CA GLY A 70 0.75 13.09 11.26
C GLY A 70 1.29 12.71 12.62
N GLY A 71 2.41 13.31 13.05
CA GLY A 71 3.11 12.94 14.29
C GLY A 71 3.75 11.55 14.20
N TRP A 72 4.29 11.16 13.01
CA TRP A 72 4.95 9.87 12.83
C TRP A 72 6.39 9.90 13.36
N THR A 73 6.75 8.92 14.15
CA THR A 73 8.07 8.84 14.79
C THR A 73 8.89 7.62 14.36
N GLY A 74 8.29 6.73 13.55
CA GLY A 74 8.98 5.55 13.04
C GLY A 74 10.17 5.91 12.13
N PRO A 75 11.15 5.01 12.00
CA PRO A 75 12.31 5.23 11.16
C PRO A 75 11.91 5.34 9.68
N ALA A 76 12.65 6.19 8.97
CA ALA A 76 12.48 6.42 7.55
C ALA A 76 13.79 6.15 6.81
N ARG A 77 13.73 5.43 5.69
CA ARG A 77 14.88 5.25 4.80
C ARG A 77 14.62 5.83 3.42
N VAL A 78 15.67 6.34 2.82
CA VAL A 78 15.70 6.79 1.43
C VAL A 78 16.18 5.63 0.57
N ALA A 79 15.46 5.31 -0.49
CA ALA A 79 15.81 4.26 -1.43
C ALA A 79 15.89 4.84 -2.86
N ASP A 80 17.09 4.87 -3.43
CA ASP A 80 17.30 5.31 -4.82
C ASP A 80 16.54 4.42 -5.80
N ALA A 81 16.40 3.15 -5.46
CA ALA A 81 15.63 2.16 -6.23
C ALA A 81 14.15 2.52 -6.43
N LEU A 82 13.62 3.55 -5.74
CA LEU A 82 12.26 4.04 -5.92
C LEU A 82 12.16 5.19 -6.94
N TYR A 83 13.27 5.75 -7.40
CA TYR A 83 13.26 6.76 -8.45
C TYR A 83 13.25 6.06 -9.83
N GLU A 84 12.32 6.46 -10.71
CA GLU A 84 12.11 5.84 -12.03
C GLU A 84 11.93 4.30 -11.97
N ALA A 85 11.39 3.83 -10.87
CA ALA A 85 11.25 2.40 -10.56
C ALA A 85 10.10 1.73 -11.31
N THR A 86 10.20 0.41 -11.49
CA THR A 86 9.06 -0.43 -11.83
C THR A 86 8.28 -0.83 -10.57
N PRO A 87 7.01 -1.25 -10.68
CA PRO A 87 6.24 -1.77 -9.53
C PRO A 87 6.95 -2.91 -8.80
N GLU A 88 7.61 -3.80 -9.54
CA GLU A 88 8.33 -4.96 -8.99
C GLU A 88 9.58 -4.54 -8.23
N ALA A 89 10.25 -3.47 -8.66
CA ALA A 89 11.41 -2.92 -7.92
C ALA A 89 10.95 -2.38 -6.56
N VAL A 90 9.85 -1.63 -6.52
CA VAL A 90 9.28 -1.13 -5.27
C VAL A 90 8.77 -2.26 -4.39
N LEU A 91 8.18 -3.31 -4.96
CA LEU A 91 7.76 -4.50 -4.21
C LEU A 91 8.95 -5.16 -3.50
N ARG A 92 10.11 -5.30 -4.18
CA ARG A 92 11.33 -5.84 -3.55
C ARG A 92 11.80 -4.99 -2.35
N GLU A 93 11.70 -3.67 -2.45
CA GLU A 93 12.03 -2.78 -1.33
C GLU A 93 11.08 -2.98 -0.13
N ILE A 94 9.80 -3.25 -0.39
CA ILE A 94 8.82 -3.58 0.66
C ILE A 94 9.12 -4.94 1.27
N GLN A 95 9.44 -5.95 0.46
CA GLN A 95 9.78 -7.30 0.91
C GLN A 95 11.06 -7.36 1.76
N ALA A 96 11.93 -6.38 1.62
CA ALA A 96 13.16 -6.26 2.41
C ALA A 96 12.96 -5.60 3.79
N GLU A 97 11.74 -5.16 4.13
CA GLU A 97 11.46 -4.57 5.44
C GLU A 97 11.49 -5.61 6.55
N THR A 98 11.75 -5.15 7.76
CA THR A 98 11.81 -6.02 8.95
C THR A 98 10.43 -6.28 9.52
N ASP A 99 10.22 -7.48 10.03
CA ASP A 99 8.89 -7.95 10.47
C ASP A 99 8.41 -7.35 11.80
N ASP A 100 9.23 -6.55 12.48
CA ASP A 100 8.85 -5.75 13.65
C ASP A 100 7.91 -4.56 13.32
N ALA A 101 7.75 -4.25 12.02
CA ALA A 101 6.78 -3.28 11.53
C ALA A 101 5.55 -3.98 10.95
N ASP A 102 4.35 -3.50 11.27
CA ASP A 102 3.09 -3.97 10.70
C ASP A 102 2.56 -3.05 9.60
N THR A 103 2.92 -1.78 9.66
CA THR A 103 2.50 -0.76 8.69
C THR A 103 3.70 -0.03 8.10
N VAL A 104 3.85 -0.09 6.78
CA VAL A 104 4.90 0.62 6.04
C VAL A 104 4.27 1.64 5.10
N VAL A 105 4.74 2.90 5.12
CA VAL A 105 4.41 3.87 4.09
C VAL A 105 5.52 3.95 3.05
N VAL A 106 5.13 3.88 1.78
CA VAL A 106 6.03 4.02 0.63
C VAL A 106 5.69 5.28 -0.13
N VAL A 107 6.65 6.20 -0.24
CA VAL A 107 6.47 7.46 -0.97
C VAL A 107 7.20 7.38 -2.31
N GLY A 108 6.44 7.40 -3.40
CA GLY A 108 6.96 7.22 -4.75
C GLY A 108 6.26 8.06 -5.82
N HIS A 109 6.37 7.59 -7.05
CA HIS A 109 6.01 8.33 -8.26
C HIS A 109 4.97 7.58 -9.11
N GLU A 110 4.39 8.29 -10.07
CA GLU A 110 3.64 7.70 -11.17
C GLU A 110 4.56 7.45 -12.37
N PRO A 111 4.26 6.38 -13.14
CA PRO A 111 3.10 5.48 -13.05
C PRO A 111 3.26 4.33 -12.03
N THR A 112 4.40 4.23 -11.38
CA THR A 112 4.80 3.12 -10.50
C THR A 112 3.85 2.90 -9.32
N SER A 113 3.41 3.97 -8.65
CA SER A 113 2.50 3.84 -7.49
C SER A 113 1.16 3.21 -7.87
N SER A 114 0.58 3.63 -9.00
CA SER A 114 -0.65 3.03 -9.53
C SER A 114 -0.45 1.60 -10.00
N GLY A 115 0.67 1.32 -10.67
CA GLY A 115 1.05 -0.01 -11.13
C GLY A 115 1.25 -0.98 -9.97
N LEU A 116 1.95 -0.56 -8.91
CA LEU A 116 2.14 -1.39 -7.71
C LEU A 116 0.83 -1.65 -6.97
N ALA A 117 -0.03 -0.64 -6.84
CA ALA A 117 -1.35 -0.85 -6.24
C ALA A 117 -2.16 -1.88 -7.04
N SER A 118 -2.17 -1.78 -8.37
CA SER A 118 -2.81 -2.75 -9.25
C SER A 118 -2.21 -4.15 -9.12
N LEU A 119 -0.88 -4.25 -9.12
CA LEU A 119 -0.15 -5.51 -8.98
C LEU A 119 -0.52 -6.23 -7.66
N LEU A 120 -0.50 -5.51 -6.55
CA LEU A 120 -0.76 -6.07 -5.23
C LEU A 120 -2.20 -6.59 -5.08
N VAL A 121 -3.19 -5.94 -5.70
CA VAL A 121 -4.60 -6.35 -5.59
C VAL A 121 -5.05 -7.35 -6.67
N GLY A 122 -4.13 -7.80 -7.51
CA GLY A 122 -4.43 -8.82 -8.52
C GLY A 122 -4.94 -8.26 -9.85
N GLY A 123 -4.73 -6.98 -10.14
CA GLY A 123 -5.05 -6.35 -11.41
C GLY A 123 -6.04 -5.19 -11.32
N GLY A 124 -6.45 -4.71 -12.49
CA GLY A 124 -7.36 -3.58 -12.62
C GLY A 124 -6.64 -2.24 -12.83
N ARG A 125 -7.39 -1.27 -13.34
CA ARG A 125 -6.87 0.09 -13.56
C ARG A 125 -7.03 0.92 -12.30
N ILE A 126 -5.93 1.19 -11.63
CA ILE A 126 -5.85 2.10 -10.48
C ILE A 126 -5.16 3.38 -10.95
N GLU A 127 -5.64 4.53 -10.50
CA GLU A 127 -5.06 5.84 -10.82
C GLU A 127 -4.90 6.67 -9.54
N MET A 128 -3.67 6.94 -9.14
CA MET A 128 -3.34 7.72 -7.97
C MET A 128 -3.02 9.17 -8.36
N LYS A 129 -3.82 10.13 -7.89
CA LYS A 129 -3.53 11.56 -8.05
C LYS A 129 -2.39 11.99 -7.12
N THR A 130 -1.76 13.16 -7.41
CA THR A 130 -0.69 13.71 -6.55
C THR A 130 -1.13 13.77 -5.08
N ALA A 131 -0.25 13.34 -4.20
CA ALA A 131 -0.49 13.15 -2.77
C ALA A 131 -1.67 12.23 -2.43
N ALA A 132 -2.18 11.40 -3.36
CA ALA A 132 -3.14 10.36 -3.00
C ALA A 132 -2.45 9.27 -2.17
N VAL A 133 -3.21 8.68 -1.26
CA VAL A 133 -2.79 7.48 -0.52
C VAL A 133 -3.71 6.32 -0.83
N ALA A 134 -3.12 5.15 -1.09
CA ALA A 134 -3.80 3.87 -1.13
C ALA A 134 -3.37 3.05 0.10
N ARG A 135 -4.33 2.44 0.80
CA ARG A 135 -4.08 1.43 1.82
C ARG A 135 -4.38 0.07 1.22
N ILE A 136 -3.40 -0.82 1.31
CA ILE A 136 -3.51 -2.20 0.88
C ILE A 136 -3.15 -3.08 2.08
N ASP A 137 -4.09 -3.91 2.50
CA ASP A 137 -3.89 -4.88 3.57
C ASP A 137 -3.53 -6.22 2.96
N VAL A 138 -2.44 -6.85 3.44
CA VAL A 138 -1.94 -8.13 2.92
C VAL A 138 -1.97 -9.16 4.05
N PRO A 139 -2.66 -10.31 3.87
CA PRO A 139 -2.82 -11.32 4.91
C PRO A 139 -1.57 -12.21 5.02
N VAL A 140 -0.42 -11.61 5.35
CA VAL A 140 0.86 -12.27 5.58
C VAL A 140 1.44 -11.85 6.92
N GLU A 141 2.34 -12.67 7.46
CA GLU A 141 3.05 -12.40 8.71
C GLU A 141 4.40 -11.73 8.44
N SER A 142 5.08 -12.15 7.37
CA SER A 142 6.36 -11.60 6.95
C SER A 142 6.22 -10.68 5.73
N TRP A 143 7.01 -9.59 5.68
CA TRP A 143 7.12 -8.72 4.52
C TRP A 143 7.65 -9.47 3.30
N ALA A 144 8.53 -10.45 3.49
CA ALA A 144 9.07 -11.29 2.42
C ALA A 144 7.98 -12.08 1.67
N ASP A 145 6.84 -12.37 2.31
CA ASP A 145 5.71 -13.10 1.73
C ASP A 145 4.72 -12.22 0.97
N VAL A 146 4.93 -10.91 0.96
CA VAL A 146 4.09 -9.99 0.16
C VAL A 146 4.27 -10.31 -1.31
N ALA A 147 3.18 -10.63 -2.00
CA ALA A 147 3.21 -11.06 -3.40
C ALA A 147 2.05 -10.44 -4.21
N PRO A 148 2.19 -10.38 -5.54
CA PRO A 148 1.12 -9.94 -6.43
C PRO A 148 -0.20 -10.67 -6.17
N GLY A 149 -1.32 -9.93 -6.22
CA GLY A 149 -2.66 -10.49 -6.10
C GLY A 149 -3.08 -10.93 -4.69
N ARG A 150 -2.24 -10.67 -3.67
CA ARG A 150 -2.55 -11.05 -2.29
C ARG A 150 -3.09 -9.92 -1.43
N GLY A 151 -3.09 -8.69 -1.94
CA GLY A 151 -3.52 -7.51 -1.22
C GLY A 151 -5.00 -7.20 -1.42
N ALA A 152 -5.62 -6.63 -0.40
CA ALA A 152 -6.95 -6.04 -0.47
C ALA A 152 -6.86 -4.52 -0.39
N LEU A 153 -7.39 -3.81 -1.38
CA LEU A 153 -7.48 -2.35 -1.35
C LEU A 153 -8.53 -1.91 -0.32
N ALA A 154 -8.07 -1.40 0.81
CA ALA A 154 -8.96 -0.91 1.86
C ALA A 154 -9.53 0.48 1.51
N PHE A 155 -8.70 1.36 0.95
CA PHE A 155 -9.11 2.65 0.40
C PHE A 155 -8.08 3.24 -0.56
N LEU A 156 -8.54 4.15 -1.44
CA LEU A 156 -7.73 5.05 -2.25
C LEU A 156 -8.32 6.45 -2.15
N LEU A 157 -7.57 7.40 -1.59
CA LEU A 157 -8.07 8.75 -1.32
C LEU A 157 -7.08 9.83 -1.78
N PRO A 158 -7.49 10.74 -2.66
CA PRO A 158 -6.73 11.95 -2.97
C PRO A 158 -7.01 13.05 -1.92
N PRO A 159 -6.10 14.03 -1.72
CA PRO A 159 -6.30 15.13 -0.77
C PRO A 159 -7.59 15.93 -0.99
N GLY A 160 -8.07 15.99 -2.23
CA GLY A 160 -9.30 16.70 -2.61
C GLY A 160 -10.59 16.04 -2.05
N ALA A 161 -10.56 14.74 -1.77
CA ALA A 161 -11.68 14.03 -1.15
C ALA A 161 -11.87 14.42 0.32
N LEU A 162 -10.79 14.87 0.97
CA LEU A 162 -10.78 15.24 2.39
C LEU A 162 -11.19 16.70 2.59
N ARG A 163 -12.41 17.06 2.23
CA ARG A 163 -12.98 18.39 2.56
C ARG A 163 -13.28 18.46 4.06
N PRO A 164 -13.23 19.63 4.72
CA PRO A 164 -13.39 19.76 6.17
C PRO A 164 -14.63 19.03 6.72
N ASN A 165 -15.77 19.17 6.07
CA ASN A 165 -17.01 18.51 6.48
C ASN A 165 -17.01 17.00 6.16
N ALA A 166 -16.45 16.58 5.01
CA ALA A 166 -16.29 15.18 4.66
C ALA A 166 -15.33 14.45 5.61
N TYR A 167 -14.22 15.11 5.98
CA TYR A 167 -13.27 14.57 6.93
C TYR A 167 -13.88 14.33 8.31
N ARG A 168 -14.65 15.30 8.85
CA ARG A 168 -15.34 15.14 10.14
C ARG A 168 -16.37 13.99 10.09
N LYS A 169 -17.11 13.85 8.99
CA LYS A 169 -18.07 12.76 8.79
C LYS A 169 -17.36 11.42 8.68
N LEU A 170 -16.29 11.35 7.88
CA LEU A 170 -15.46 10.15 7.71
C LEU A 170 -14.85 9.70 9.04
N LYS A 171 -14.27 10.61 9.82
CA LYS A 171 -13.73 10.31 11.16
C LYS A 171 -14.78 9.65 12.04
N LYS A 172 -15.99 10.25 12.15
CA LYS A 172 -17.09 9.66 12.94
C LYS A 172 -17.48 8.26 12.45
N THR A 173 -17.47 8.03 11.14
CA THR A 173 -17.80 6.72 10.56
C THR A 173 -16.72 5.68 10.89
N ILE A 174 -15.45 6.05 10.78
CA ILE A 174 -14.31 5.19 11.13
C ILE A 174 -14.34 4.85 12.62
N ASP A 175 -14.50 5.84 13.49
CA ASP A 175 -14.56 5.63 14.95
C ASP A 175 -15.71 4.66 15.31
N LYS A 176 -16.90 4.86 14.73
CA LYS A 176 -18.05 3.96 14.92
C LYS A 176 -17.78 2.52 14.44
N ALA A 177 -17.13 2.36 13.29
CA ALA A 177 -16.79 1.04 12.76
C ALA A 177 -15.75 0.32 13.64
N ILE A 178 -14.74 1.04 14.14
CA ILE A 178 -13.74 0.49 15.05
C ILE A 178 -14.39 0.05 16.36
N ASP A 179 -15.26 0.86 16.94
CA ASP A 179 -15.95 0.53 18.20
C ASP A 179 -16.89 -0.68 18.02
N ALA A 180 -17.58 -0.76 16.87
CA ALA A 180 -18.40 -1.92 16.55
C ALA A 180 -17.56 -3.20 16.42
N ARG A 181 -16.38 -3.12 15.76
CA ARG A 181 -15.46 -4.26 15.62
C ARG A 181 -14.90 -4.71 16.96
N LYS A 182 -14.50 -3.77 17.83
CA LYS A 182 -14.04 -4.10 19.20
C LYS A 182 -15.11 -4.85 19.98
N LYS A 183 -16.37 -4.34 19.98
CA LYS A 183 -17.48 -5.01 20.63
C LYS A 183 -17.78 -6.39 20.06
N ALA A 184 -17.63 -6.58 18.74
CA ALA A 184 -17.83 -7.87 18.11
C ALA A 184 -16.75 -8.87 18.53
N VAL A 185 -15.47 -8.45 18.61
CA VAL A 185 -14.35 -9.27 19.08
C VAL A 185 -14.57 -9.66 20.54
N GLU A 186 -14.85 -8.71 21.44
CA GLU A 186 -15.13 -9.00 22.84
C GLU A 186 -16.32 -9.96 23.04
N LYS A 187 -17.35 -9.81 22.21
CA LYS A 187 -18.50 -10.73 22.22
C LYS A 187 -18.10 -12.12 21.75
N ALA A 188 -17.29 -12.25 20.70
CA ALA A 188 -16.81 -13.54 20.21
C ALA A 188 -15.93 -14.27 21.23
N GLU A 189 -15.05 -13.53 21.92
CA GLU A 189 -14.22 -14.07 22.99
C GLU A 189 -15.06 -14.60 24.18
N LYS A 190 -16.12 -13.87 24.57
CA LYS A 190 -17.04 -14.30 25.65
C LYS A 190 -17.91 -15.50 25.30
N VAL A 191 -18.20 -15.73 24.02
CA VAL A 191 -19.07 -16.84 23.56
C VAL A 191 -18.24 -18.10 23.28
N GLY A 192 -16.91 -18.06 23.39
CA GLY A 192 -16.04 -19.21 23.09
C GLY A 192 -16.18 -19.58 21.63
N ALA A 193 -15.56 -18.83 20.73
CA ALA A 193 -15.63 -19.07 19.29
C ALA A 193 -15.28 -20.52 18.97
N PRO A 194 -16.09 -21.25 18.15
CA PRO A 194 -15.73 -22.58 17.70
C PRO A 194 -14.40 -22.50 16.97
N LYS A 195 -13.44 -23.35 17.36
CA LYS A 195 -12.15 -23.45 16.68
C LYS A 195 -12.44 -23.67 15.21
N GLU A 196 -12.15 -22.70 14.36
CA GLU A 196 -12.26 -22.86 12.91
C GLU A 196 -11.46 -24.10 12.51
N LYS A 197 -12.14 -25.04 11.86
CA LYS A 197 -11.47 -26.20 11.26
C LYS A 197 -10.53 -25.64 10.18
N PRO A 198 -9.26 -26.06 10.17
CA PRO A 198 -8.35 -25.59 9.14
C PRO A 198 -8.94 -25.88 7.75
N TYR A 199 -8.95 -24.88 6.90
CA TYR A 199 -9.38 -25.00 5.50
C TYR A 199 -8.60 -26.16 4.84
N LYS A 200 -9.31 -27.24 4.47
CA LYS A 200 -8.77 -28.28 3.60
C LYS A 200 -9.06 -27.86 2.17
N PRO A 201 -8.02 -27.55 1.36
CA PRO A 201 -8.25 -27.33 -0.06
C PRO A 201 -8.89 -28.57 -0.68
N ALA A 202 -9.95 -28.36 -1.45
CA ALA A 202 -10.57 -29.43 -2.21
C ALA A 202 -9.51 -30.08 -3.11
N SER A 203 -9.36 -31.40 -3.02
CA SER A 203 -8.48 -32.16 -3.91
C SER A 203 -8.96 -31.94 -5.35
N LEU A 204 -8.11 -31.30 -6.17
CA LEU A 204 -8.35 -31.22 -7.60
C LEU A 204 -8.51 -32.66 -8.16
N PRO A 205 -9.52 -32.93 -9.01
CA PRO A 205 -9.63 -34.21 -9.66
C PRO A 205 -8.35 -34.47 -10.48
N ARG A 206 -7.73 -35.63 -10.27
CA ARG A 206 -6.61 -36.05 -11.10
C ARG A 206 -7.16 -36.25 -12.49
N GLY A 207 -6.92 -35.29 -13.39
CA GLY A 207 -7.16 -35.47 -14.80
C GLY A 207 -6.23 -36.55 -15.31
N GLY A 208 -6.81 -37.69 -15.74
CA GLY A 208 -6.11 -38.71 -16.47
C GLY A 208 -5.68 -38.09 -17.81
N VAL A 209 -4.38 -37.90 -18.01
CA VAL A 209 -3.80 -37.65 -19.33
C VAL A 209 -3.64 -38.99 -20.00
N ASP A 210 -4.58 -39.33 -20.90
CA ASP A 210 -4.37 -40.39 -21.89
C ASP A 210 -3.19 -39.97 -22.80
N ALA A 211 -2.11 -40.72 -22.72
CA ALA A 211 -0.98 -40.54 -23.61
C ALA A 211 -1.37 -40.94 -25.05
N PRO A 212 -1.10 -40.10 -26.07
CA PRO A 212 -1.29 -40.52 -27.45
C PRO A 212 -0.27 -41.61 -27.81
N GLY A 213 -0.80 -42.72 -28.36
CA GLY A 213 0.00 -43.83 -28.84
C GLY A 213 1.08 -43.43 -29.86
N GLY A 214 2.27 -43.96 -29.68
CA GLY A 214 3.39 -43.81 -30.61
C GLY A 214 3.10 -44.42 -31.99
N PRO A 215 3.76 -43.94 -33.05
CA PRO A 215 3.58 -44.46 -34.38
C PRO A 215 4.20 -45.86 -34.55
N ALA A 216 3.42 -46.76 -35.16
CA ALA A 216 3.87 -48.09 -35.54
C ALA A 216 4.95 -48.01 -36.64
N ASP A 217 6.03 -48.76 -36.45
CA ASP A 217 7.00 -49.06 -37.46
C ASP A 217 6.34 -49.77 -38.65
N ALA A 218 6.45 -49.18 -39.85
CA ALA A 218 6.19 -49.90 -41.10
C ALA A 218 7.54 -50.04 -41.83
N GLN A 219 8.10 -51.21 -41.73
CA GLN A 219 9.10 -51.73 -42.72
C GLN A 219 8.34 -52.18 -43.96
N GLY A 220 8.87 -51.72 -45.16
CA GLY A 220 8.45 -52.11 -46.47
C GLY A 220 9.14 -51.25 -47.52
#